data_e23ec69515fec9c8880a6b1cb33d82e2
#
_entry.id   e23ec69515fec9c8880a6b1cb33d82e2
#
_cell.length_a   1.000
_cell.length_b   1.000
_cell.length_c   1.000
_cell.angle_alpha   90.00
_cell.angle_beta   90.00
_cell.angle_gamma   90.00
#
_symmetry.space_group_name_H-M   'P 1'
#
loop_
_entity.id
_entity.type
_entity.pdbx_description
1 polymer ?
#
loop_
_entity_poly.entity_id
_entity_poly.type
_entity_poly.pdbx_seq_one_letter_code
_entity_poly.pdbx_strand_id
1 'polypeptide(L)'
;MTGVLSNWRGYLELTKPGVQALLFVSCASGMLIGSDFRPPIEVFFFGLIGISFLAASSAVINHFFDKQIDSKMMRTSERPLVMGDITDKAAISFSVILYVVGAFMLLYFTNFLTWILTTLTFIFYGFIYTKYLKFMTSQNIVIGGLAGAMPPLLGWTAISNTIEPNALLLVLIIMVWTPPHFWALAVYRVDDYADAEVPMLPVQKGVPFTKQHILLYTVLLIVATMLPYTVQMFGEIYLISALLLLSLIHI
;
A
#
# COMPACT_ATOMS: atom_id res chain seq x y z
N MET A 1 -12.89 -25.95 -20.54
CA MET A 1 -13.45 -24.80 -19.77
C MET A 1 -13.53 -25.03 -18.26
N THR A 2 -12.82 -26.02 -17.72
CA THR A 2 -12.84 -26.41 -16.29
C THR A 2 -11.75 -25.74 -15.42
N GLY A 3 -10.94 -24.84 -15.97
CA GLY A 3 -9.76 -24.32 -15.28
C GLY A 3 -9.95 -23.02 -14.45
N VAL A 4 -10.93 -22.17 -14.77
CA VAL A 4 -11.03 -20.84 -14.14
C VAL A 4 -11.74 -20.91 -12.78
N LEU A 5 -12.76 -21.74 -12.63
CA LEU A 5 -13.48 -21.89 -11.35
C LEU A 5 -12.74 -22.77 -10.33
N SER A 6 -11.77 -23.60 -10.76
CA SER A 6 -10.97 -24.43 -9.84
C SER A 6 -9.85 -23.63 -9.16
N ASN A 7 -9.47 -22.46 -9.65
CA ASN A 7 -8.31 -21.71 -9.17
C ASN A 7 -8.63 -20.32 -8.56
N TRP A 8 -9.86 -20.14 -8.03
CA TRP A 8 -10.28 -18.88 -7.41
C TRP A 8 -9.35 -18.42 -6.27
N ARG A 9 -8.75 -19.38 -5.55
CA ARG A 9 -7.79 -19.08 -4.48
C ARG A 9 -6.53 -18.43 -5.01
N GLY A 10 -6.04 -18.89 -6.15
CA GLY A 10 -4.89 -18.30 -6.82
C GLY A 10 -5.17 -16.85 -7.27
N TYR A 11 -6.35 -16.58 -7.85
CA TYR A 11 -6.76 -15.21 -8.18
C TYR A 11 -6.89 -14.32 -6.95
N LEU A 12 -7.44 -14.84 -5.85
CA LEU A 12 -7.51 -14.11 -4.59
C LEU A 12 -6.09 -13.80 -4.05
N GLU A 13 -5.17 -14.75 -4.12
CA GLU A 13 -3.78 -14.55 -3.69
C GLU A 13 -3.08 -13.46 -4.49
N LEU A 14 -3.31 -13.37 -5.81
CA LEU A 14 -2.76 -12.31 -6.65
C LEU A 14 -3.19 -10.91 -6.19
N THR A 15 -4.34 -10.76 -5.55
CA THR A 15 -4.80 -9.48 -4.99
C THR A 15 -4.12 -9.09 -3.68
N LYS A 16 -3.31 -9.96 -3.08
CA LYS A 16 -2.65 -9.75 -1.75
C LYS A 16 -3.65 -9.43 -0.64
N PRO A 17 -4.57 -10.34 -0.28
CA PRO A 17 -5.71 -10.03 0.60
C PRO A 17 -5.32 -9.47 1.96
N GLY A 18 -4.20 -9.89 2.56
CA GLY A 18 -3.71 -9.31 3.82
C GLY A 18 -3.33 -7.84 3.69
N VAL A 19 -2.69 -7.44 2.60
CA VAL A 19 -2.38 -6.03 2.31
C VAL A 19 -3.65 -5.25 1.99
N GLN A 20 -4.56 -5.85 1.19
CA GLN A 20 -5.84 -5.21 0.86
C GLN A 20 -6.68 -4.90 2.11
N ALA A 21 -6.69 -5.77 3.11
CA ALA A 21 -7.39 -5.52 4.37
C ALA A 21 -6.87 -4.27 5.09
N LEU A 22 -5.54 -4.07 5.12
CA LEU A 22 -4.94 -2.87 5.72
C LEU A 22 -5.27 -1.60 4.92
N LEU A 23 -5.18 -1.67 3.59
CA LEU A 23 -5.53 -0.55 2.71
C LEU A 23 -7.01 -0.18 2.86
N PHE A 24 -7.89 -1.19 2.97
CA PHE A 24 -9.33 -1.01 3.18
C PHE A 24 -9.61 -0.27 4.49
N VAL A 25 -9.00 -0.69 5.60
CA VAL A 25 -9.15 -0.02 6.92
C VAL A 25 -8.64 1.41 6.86
N SER A 26 -7.47 1.65 6.27
CA SER A 26 -6.89 2.98 6.14
C SER A 26 -7.75 3.91 5.27
N CYS A 27 -8.31 3.38 4.17
CA CYS A 27 -9.23 4.11 3.30
C CYS A 27 -10.54 4.44 4.02
N ALA A 28 -11.14 3.45 4.71
CA ALA A 28 -12.36 3.64 5.50
C ALA A 28 -12.16 4.70 6.59
N SER A 29 -11.00 4.69 7.25
CA SER A 29 -10.65 5.73 8.24
C SER A 29 -10.61 7.13 7.61
N GLY A 30 -10.01 7.27 6.41
CA GLY A 30 -10.01 8.52 5.67
C GLY A 30 -11.42 9.00 5.31
N MET A 31 -12.30 8.09 4.88
CA MET A 31 -13.71 8.41 4.59
C MET A 31 -14.47 8.85 5.83
N LEU A 32 -14.32 8.13 6.94
CA LEU A 32 -15.01 8.45 8.20
C LEU A 32 -14.58 9.81 8.76
N ILE A 33 -13.27 10.06 8.78
CA ILE A 33 -12.73 11.31 9.32
C ILE A 33 -13.10 12.48 8.41
N GLY A 34 -12.98 12.32 7.09
CA GLY A 34 -13.32 13.36 6.10
C GLY A 34 -14.81 13.68 6.00
N SER A 35 -15.66 12.95 6.71
CA SER A 35 -17.13 13.14 6.75
C SER A 35 -17.69 13.39 8.16
N ASP A 36 -16.83 13.71 9.13
CA ASP A 36 -17.23 13.80 10.54
C ASP A 36 -18.02 12.55 11.00
N PHE A 37 -17.57 11.38 10.59
CA PHE A 37 -18.16 10.06 10.88
C PHE A 37 -19.60 9.86 10.32
N ARG A 38 -19.97 10.60 9.28
CA ARG A 38 -21.28 10.52 8.61
C ARG A 38 -21.17 10.42 7.09
N PRO A 39 -20.43 9.43 6.55
CA PRO A 39 -20.28 9.32 5.11
C PRO A 39 -21.60 8.95 4.43
N PRO A 40 -21.89 9.47 3.23
CA PRO A 40 -22.99 8.95 2.41
C PRO A 40 -22.75 7.45 2.15
N ILE A 41 -23.77 6.63 2.45
CA ILE A 41 -23.62 5.17 2.51
C ILE A 41 -23.16 4.57 1.17
N GLU A 42 -23.69 5.08 0.06
CA GLU A 42 -23.33 4.64 -1.29
C GLU A 42 -21.87 4.97 -1.61
N VAL A 43 -21.43 6.21 -1.34
CA VAL A 43 -20.05 6.65 -1.55
C VAL A 43 -19.10 5.82 -0.69
N PHE A 44 -19.48 5.55 0.56
CA PHE A 44 -18.66 4.76 1.47
C PHE A 44 -18.42 3.34 0.92
N PHE A 45 -19.49 2.59 0.60
CA PHE A 45 -19.34 1.21 0.13
C PHE A 45 -18.72 1.12 -1.26
N PHE A 46 -19.28 1.84 -2.24
CA PHE A 46 -18.78 1.75 -3.62
C PHE A 46 -17.41 2.41 -3.80
N GLY A 47 -17.11 3.47 -3.05
CA GLY A 47 -15.79 4.08 -3.02
C GLY A 47 -14.73 3.14 -2.44
N LEU A 48 -15.00 2.50 -1.31
CA LEU A 48 -14.09 1.50 -0.71
C LEU A 48 -13.83 0.33 -1.68
N ILE A 49 -14.89 -0.23 -2.27
CA ILE A 49 -14.75 -1.34 -3.23
C ILE A 49 -13.98 -0.89 -4.47
N GLY A 50 -14.30 0.28 -5.02
CA GLY A 50 -13.64 0.83 -6.20
C GLY A 50 -12.14 1.05 -5.98
N ILE A 51 -11.76 1.72 -4.87
CA ILE A 51 -10.35 1.93 -4.51
C ILE A 51 -9.64 0.58 -4.29
N SER A 52 -10.28 -0.37 -3.59
CA SER A 52 -9.73 -1.70 -3.36
C SER A 52 -9.53 -2.49 -4.65
N PHE A 53 -10.40 -2.35 -5.63
CA PHE A 53 -10.26 -3.02 -6.93
C PHE A 53 -9.08 -2.46 -7.74
N LEU A 54 -8.86 -1.15 -7.77
CA LEU A 54 -7.66 -0.58 -8.40
C LEU A 54 -6.38 -0.99 -7.66
N ALA A 55 -6.41 -1.02 -6.33
CA ALA A 55 -5.28 -1.50 -5.52
C ALA A 55 -5.00 -2.99 -5.77
N ALA A 56 -6.04 -3.83 -5.84
CA ALA A 56 -5.92 -5.25 -6.20
C ALA A 56 -5.38 -5.44 -7.62
N SER A 57 -5.87 -4.65 -8.57
CA SER A 57 -5.36 -4.63 -9.94
C SER A 57 -3.86 -4.33 -9.98
N SER A 58 -3.40 -3.32 -9.22
CA SER A 58 -1.97 -2.99 -9.13
C SER A 58 -1.13 -4.10 -8.50
N ALA A 59 -1.70 -4.83 -7.52
CA ALA A 59 -1.05 -5.98 -6.91
C ALA A 59 -0.86 -7.13 -7.91
N VAL A 60 -1.85 -7.40 -8.76
CA VAL A 60 -1.74 -8.40 -9.84
C VAL A 60 -0.64 -8.02 -10.83
N ILE A 61 -0.57 -6.75 -11.26
CA ILE A 61 0.49 -6.24 -12.14
C ILE A 61 1.87 -6.38 -11.45
N ASN A 62 1.95 -6.10 -10.15
CA ASN A 62 3.19 -6.33 -9.40
C ASN A 62 3.61 -7.80 -9.40
N HIS A 63 2.70 -8.76 -9.18
CA HIS A 63 3.01 -10.19 -9.28
C HIS A 63 3.49 -10.59 -10.69
N PHE A 64 2.92 -9.99 -11.73
CA PHE A 64 3.32 -10.26 -13.12
C PHE A 64 4.76 -9.82 -13.38
N PHE A 65 5.14 -8.60 -13.00
CA PHE A 65 6.51 -8.11 -13.20
C PHE A 65 7.52 -8.77 -12.27
N ASP A 66 7.13 -9.10 -11.04
CA ASP A 66 8.02 -9.70 -10.04
C ASP A 66 8.24 -11.20 -10.23
N LYS A 67 7.56 -11.87 -11.16
CA LYS A 67 7.57 -13.33 -11.36
C LYS A 67 8.98 -13.95 -11.34
N GLN A 68 9.95 -13.32 -12.02
CA GLN A 68 11.33 -13.83 -12.08
C GLN A 68 12.08 -13.69 -10.74
N ILE A 69 11.80 -12.63 -9.99
CA ILE A 69 12.41 -12.41 -8.68
C ILE A 69 11.74 -13.29 -7.64
N ASP A 70 10.43 -13.39 -7.71
CA ASP A 70 9.63 -14.23 -6.83
C ASP A 70 10.07 -15.70 -6.89
N SER A 71 10.49 -16.19 -8.04
CA SER A 71 11.02 -17.56 -8.18
C SER A 71 12.37 -17.78 -7.50
N LYS A 72 13.13 -16.71 -7.20
CA LYS A 72 14.42 -16.78 -6.50
C LYS A 72 14.29 -16.65 -4.98
N MET A 73 13.16 -16.16 -4.48
CA MET A 73 12.95 -15.88 -3.06
C MET A 73 12.11 -16.98 -2.41
N MET A 74 12.59 -17.61 -1.34
CA MET A 74 11.88 -18.68 -0.61
C MET A 74 10.43 -18.33 -0.26
N ARG A 75 10.18 -17.10 0.16
CA ARG A 75 8.84 -16.63 0.59
C ARG A 75 7.83 -16.54 -0.55
N THR A 76 8.27 -16.37 -1.78
CA THR A 76 7.41 -16.02 -2.94
C THR A 76 7.50 -17.03 -4.08
N SER A 77 8.34 -18.05 -3.96
CA SER A 77 8.53 -19.11 -4.98
C SER A 77 7.27 -19.94 -5.26
N GLU A 78 6.34 -20.01 -4.30
CA GLU A 78 5.08 -20.75 -4.42
C GLU A 78 3.91 -19.90 -4.94
N ARG A 79 4.16 -18.67 -5.36
CA ARG A 79 3.11 -17.78 -5.89
C ARG A 79 2.46 -18.36 -7.15
N PRO A 80 1.13 -18.19 -7.36
CA PRO A 80 0.38 -18.79 -8.46
C PRO A 80 0.94 -18.54 -9.86
N LEU A 81 1.51 -17.34 -10.10
CA LEU A 81 2.16 -17.01 -11.37
C LEU A 81 3.52 -17.70 -11.53
N VAL A 82 4.27 -17.89 -10.43
CA VAL A 82 5.56 -18.60 -10.45
C VAL A 82 5.35 -20.08 -10.71
N MET A 83 4.38 -20.69 -10.01
CA MET A 83 4.01 -22.11 -10.17
C MET A 83 3.33 -22.43 -11.50
N GLY A 84 2.85 -21.40 -12.23
CA GLY A 84 2.14 -21.60 -13.49
C GLY A 84 0.66 -21.95 -13.33
N ASP A 85 0.11 -21.89 -12.11
CA ASP A 85 -1.31 -22.14 -11.83
C ASP A 85 -2.22 -21.14 -12.53
N ILE A 86 -1.74 -19.93 -12.74
CA ILE A 86 -2.40 -18.85 -13.48
C ILE A 86 -1.46 -18.40 -14.59
N THR A 87 -1.97 -18.36 -15.83
CA THR A 87 -1.18 -17.85 -16.96
C THR A 87 -1.03 -16.34 -16.93
N ASP A 88 0.04 -15.83 -17.51
CA ASP A 88 0.32 -14.39 -17.59
C ASP A 88 -0.86 -13.62 -18.25
N LYS A 89 -1.43 -14.20 -19.32
CA LYS A 89 -2.60 -13.61 -20.00
C LYS A 89 -3.83 -13.54 -19.09
N ALA A 90 -4.09 -14.58 -18.32
CA ALA A 90 -5.22 -14.64 -17.40
C ALA A 90 -5.05 -13.62 -16.26
N ALA A 91 -3.83 -13.49 -15.72
CA ALA A 91 -3.52 -12.47 -14.68
C ALA A 91 -3.71 -11.06 -15.22
N ILE A 92 -3.18 -10.72 -16.40
CA ILE A 92 -3.35 -9.40 -17.01
C ILE A 92 -4.84 -9.12 -17.28
N SER A 93 -5.59 -10.08 -17.85
CA SER A 93 -7.03 -9.92 -18.08
C SER A 93 -7.79 -9.68 -16.78
N PHE A 94 -7.45 -10.40 -15.71
CA PHE A 94 -8.03 -10.21 -14.38
C PHE A 94 -7.73 -8.82 -13.83
N SER A 95 -6.48 -8.34 -13.94
CA SER A 95 -6.09 -6.99 -13.56
C SER A 95 -6.91 -5.93 -14.31
N VAL A 96 -7.06 -6.07 -15.64
CA VAL A 96 -7.85 -5.13 -16.46
C VAL A 96 -9.32 -5.12 -16.02
N ILE A 97 -9.91 -6.28 -15.73
CA ILE A 97 -11.30 -6.37 -15.25
C ILE A 97 -11.44 -5.63 -13.91
N LEU A 98 -10.54 -5.89 -12.95
CA LEU A 98 -10.55 -5.20 -11.66
C LEU A 98 -10.42 -3.68 -11.82
N TYR A 99 -9.50 -3.23 -12.68
CA TYR A 99 -9.31 -1.81 -12.95
C TYR A 99 -10.58 -1.17 -13.56
N VAL A 100 -11.15 -1.78 -14.61
CA VAL A 100 -12.32 -1.22 -15.30
C VAL A 100 -13.53 -1.15 -14.38
N VAL A 101 -13.81 -2.23 -13.64
CA VAL A 101 -14.94 -2.26 -12.70
C VAL A 101 -14.73 -1.25 -11.57
N GLY A 102 -13.53 -1.19 -10.98
CA GLY A 102 -13.22 -0.23 -9.92
C GLY A 102 -13.26 1.21 -10.42
N ALA A 103 -12.72 1.50 -11.61
CA ALA A 103 -12.77 2.83 -12.23
C ALA A 103 -14.22 3.28 -12.49
N PHE A 104 -15.08 2.38 -12.99
CA PHE A 104 -16.50 2.65 -13.16
C PHE A 104 -17.16 3.00 -11.81
N MET A 105 -16.90 2.21 -10.75
CA MET A 105 -17.43 2.49 -9.43
C MET A 105 -17.01 3.88 -8.91
N LEU A 106 -15.73 4.23 -9.05
CA LEU A 106 -15.23 5.52 -8.60
C LEU A 106 -15.84 6.68 -9.38
N LEU A 107 -15.91 6.60 -10.71
CA LEU A 107 -16.47 7.66 -11.54
C LEU A 107 -17.97 7.86 -11.35
N TYR A 108 -18.70 6.77 -11.06
CA TYR A 108 -20.16 6.83 -10.95
C TYR A 108 -20.63 7.18 -9.53
N PHE A 109 -20.01 6.60 -8.49
CA PHE A 109 -20.47 6.73 -7.11
C PHE A 109 -19.64 7.72 -6.27
N THR A 110 -18.46 8.13 -6.75
CA THR A 110 -17.64 9.11 -6.03
C THR A 110 -17.40 10.35 -6.90
N ASN A 111 -16.16 10.62 -7.30
CA ASN A 111 -15.82 11.79 -8.09
C ASN A 111 -14.57 11.56 -8.94
N PHE A 112 -14.35 12.46 -9.91
CA PHE A 112 -13.21 12.39 -10.83
C PHE A 112 -11.86 12.52 -10.10
N LEU A 113 -11.77 13.34 -9.04
CA LEU A 113 -10.52 13.53 -8.28
C LEU A 113 -10.06 12.21 -7.65
N THR A 114 -10.98 11.48 -7.01
CA THR A 114 -10.66 10.18 -6.40
C THR A 114 -10.24 9.16 -7.45
N TRP A 115 -10.96 9.10 -8.57
CA TRP A 115 -10.58 8.20 -9.66
C TRP A 115 -9.19 8.50 -10.21
N ILE A 116 -8.85 9.77 -10.50
CA ILE A 116 -7.55 10.11 -11.06
C ILE A 116 -6.40 9.85 -10.06
N LEU A 117 -6.58 10.18 -8.77
CA LEU A 117 -5.58 9.92 -7.74
C LEU A 117 -5.37 8.41 -7.54
N THR A 118 -6.45 7.63 -7.54
CA THR A 118 -6.36 6.16 -7.43
C THR A 118 -5.68 5.55 -8.65
N THR A 119 -5.99 6.07 -9.85
CA THR A 119 -5.34 5.66 -11.11
C THR A 119 -3.84 6.01 -11.12
N LEU A 120 -3.47 7.20 -10.67
CA LEU A 120 -2.06 7.59 -10.56
C LEU A 120 -1.33 6.70 -9.55
N THR A 121 -1.97 6.35 -8.43
CA THR A 121 -1.41 5.41 -7.44
C THR A 121 -1.24 4.00 -8.04
N PHE A 122 -2.22 3.53 -8.80
CA PHE A 122 -2.14 2.26 -9.55
C PHE A 122 -0.96 2.25 -10.53
N ILE A 123 -0.80 3.29 -11.34
CA ILE A 123 0.31 3.42 -12.30
C ILE A 123 1.64 3.49 -11.56
N PHE A 124 1.71 4.31 -10.51
CA PHE A 124 2.92 4.47 -9.73
C PHE A 124 3.39 3.15 -9.11
N TYR A 125 2.50 2.42 -8.42
CA TYR A 125 2.87 1.16 -7.78
C TYR A 125 3.05 0.02 -8.77
N GLY A 126 2.07 -0.19 -9.66
CA GLY A 126 2.07 -1.33 -10.59
C GLY A 126 3.20 -1.29 -11.62
N PHE A 127 3.55 -0.09 -12.09
CA PHE A 127 4.53 0.06 -13.17
C PHE A 127 5.79 0.78 -12.74
N ILE A 128 5.70 2.00 -12.21
CA ILE A 128 6.88 2.83 -11.94
C ILE A 128 7.71 2.23 -10.81
N TYR A 129 7.09 1.94 -9.67
CA TYR A 129 7.79 1.33 -8.55
C TYR A 129 8.26 -0.09 -8.88
N THR A 130 7.36 -0.95 -9.33
CA THR A 130 7.64 -2.38 -9.51
C THR A 130 8.70 -2.64 -10.57
N LYS A 131 8.61 -1.94 -11.70
CA LYS A 131 9.51 -2.20 -12.84
C LYS A 131 10.83 -1.44 -12.76
N TYR A 132 10.81 -0.23 -12.18
CA TYR A 132 11.97 0.67 -12.21
C TYR A 132 12.52 0.97 -10.82
N LEU A 133 11.78 1.66 -9.95
CA LEU A 133 12.31 2.19 -8.69
C LEU A 133 12.85 1.12 -7.75
N LYS A 134 12.22 -0.05 -7.72
CA LYS A 134 12.61 -1.19 -6.90
C LYS A 134 14.07 -1.61 -7.13
N PHE A 135 14.59 -1.41 -8.34
CA PHE A 135 15.94 -1.81 -8.76
C PHE A 135 16.93 -0.66 -8.89
N MET A 136 16.44 0.59 -8.97
CA MET A 136 17.29 1.75 -9.23
C MET A 136 17.92 2.33 -7.98
N THR A 137 17.34 2.13 -6.81
CA THR A 137 17.78 2.81 -5.59
C THR A 137 17.49 2.03 -4.33
N SER A 138 18.36 2.16 -3.33
CA SER A 138 18.14 1.64 -1.97
C SER A 138 17.07 2.42 -1.19
N GLN A 139 16.65 3.58 -1.70
CA GLN A 139 15.51 4.35 -1.16
C GLN A 139 14.17 3.91 -1.75
N ASN A 140 14.14 2.76 -2.43
CA ASN A 140 12.95 2.21 -3.06
C ASN A 140 11.76 2.07 -2.09
N ILE A 141 12.02 1.72 -0.82
CA ILE A 141 10.99 1.62 0.24
C ILE A 141 10.43 2.99 0.60
N VAL A 142 11.26 4.02 0.71
CA VAL A 142 10.81 5.38 1.05
C VAL A 142 9.90 5.91 -0.06
N ILE A 143 10.36 5.82 -1.31
CA ILE A 143 9.62 6.33 -2.47
C ILE A 143 8.38 5.46 -2.73
N GLY A 144 8.53 4.13 -2.71
CA GLY A 144 7.44 3.17 -2.93
C GLY A 144 6.37 3.21 -1.84
N GLY A 145 6.75 3.59 -0.62
CA GLY A 145 5.85 3.77 0.51
C GLY A 145 4.72 4.76 0.26
N LEU A 146 4.93 5.70 -0.67
CA LEU A 146 3.88 6.66 -1.07
C LEU A 146 2.60 5.94 -1.54
N ALA A 147 2.71 4.89 -2.35
CA ALA A 147 1.53 4.16 -2.81
C ALA A 147 0.73 3.53 -1.65
N GLY A 148 1.45 2.93 -0.67
CA GLY A 148 0.82 2.35 0.53
C GLY A 148 0.26 3.39 1.49
N ALA A 149 0.71 4.64 1.40
CA ALA A 149 0.26 5.75 2.23
C ALA A 149 -0.96 6.49 1.65
N MET A 150 -1.30 6.29 0.37
CA MET A 150 -2.39 6.99 -0.31
C MET A 150 -3.81 6.65 0.18
N PRO A 151 -4.15 5.44 0.67
CA PRO A 151 -5.53 5.06 0.94
C PRO A 151 -6.33 6.02 1.83
N PRO A 152 -5.82 6.60 2.93
CA PRO A 152 -6.59 7.59 3.70
C PRO A 152 -6.96 8.82 2.89
N LEU A 153 -6.04 9.32 2.05
CA LEU A 153 -6.31 10.46 1.15
C LEU A 153 -7.37 10.09 0.10
N LEU A 154 -7.25 8.90 -0.49
CA LEU A 154 -8.24 8.42 -1.48
C LEU A 154 -9.63 8.30 -0.85
N GLY A 155 -9.71 7.76 0.37
CA GLY A 155 -10.97 7.72 1.13
C GLY A 155 -11.51 9.12 1.43
N TRP A 156 -10.66 10.03 1.88
CA TRP A 156 -11.03 11.43 2.14
C TRP A 156 -11.58 12.11 0.90
N THR A 157 -10.85 12.05 -0.22
CA THR A 157 -11.26 12.69 -1.48
C THR A 157 -12.54 12.09 -2.06
N ALA A 158 -12.83 10.80 -1.80
CA ALA A 158 -14.07 10.17 -2.22
C ALA A 158 -15.30 10.85 -1.60
N ILE A 159 -15.16 11.38 -0.39
CA ILE A 159 -16.22 12.08 0.34
C ILE A 159 -16.21 13.58 0.03
N SER A 160 -15.06 14.24 0.18
CA SER A 160 -14.96 15.70 0.14
C SER A 160 -14.75 16.29 -1.25
N ASN A 161 -14.29 15.48 -2.21
CA ASN A 161 -13.85 15.93 -3.53
C ASN A 161 -12.74 17.00 -3.48
N THR A 162 -11.96 17.04 -2.40
CA THR A 162 -10.86 17.99 -2.18
C THR A 162 -9.64 17.31 -1.56
N ILE A 163 -8.46 17.88 -1.81
CA ILE A 163 -7.22 17.47 -1.13
C ILE A 163 -7.01 18.42 0.06
N GLU A 164 -7.25 17.91 1.25
CA GLU A 164 -7.16 18.71 2.47
C GLU A 164 -5.86 18.45 3.24
N PRO A 165 -5.30 19.45 3.94
CA PRO A 165 -4.09 19.29 4.74
C PRO A 165 -4.19 18.16 5.78
N ASN A 166 -5.37 17.99 6.40
CA ASN A 166 -5.61 16.94 7.38
C ASN A 166 -5.49 15.53 6.76
N ALA A 167 -5.98 15.34 5.54
CA ALA A 167 -5.80 14.07 4.82
C ALA A 167 -4.32 13.80 4.52
N LEU A 168 -3.54 14.83 4.19
CA LEU A 168 -2.11 14.71 3.95
C LEU A 168 -1.32 14.35 5.22
N LEU A 169 -1.78 14.75 6.41
CA LEU A 169 -1.18 14.29 7.68
C LEU A 169 -1.33 12.78 7.87
N LEU A 170 -2.48 12.20 7.50
CA LEU A 170 -2.66 10.75 7.56
C LEU A 170 -1.72 10.02 6.57
N VAL A 171 -1.56 10.58 5.37
CA VAL A 171 -0.57 10.08 4.39
C VAL A 171 0.84 10.16 4.96
N LEU A 172 1.22 11.28 5.57
CA LEU A 172 2.55 11.50 6.15
C LEU A 172 2.87 10.47 7.23
N ILE A 173 1.93 10.16 8.13
CA ILE A 173 2.14 9.17 9.19
C ILE A 173 2.48 7.81 8.58
N ILE A 174 1.69 7.34 7.61
CA ILE A 174 1.92 6.03 6.98
C ILE A 174 3.20 6.05 6.15
N MET A 175 3.49 7.14 5.45
CA MET A 175 4.70 7.29 4.66
C MET A 175 5.97 7.25 5.53
N VAL A 176 5.95 7.88 6.69
CA VAL A 176 7.08 7.86 7.63
C VAL A 176 7.18 6.53 8.38
N TRP A 177 6.06 5.86 8.63
CA TRP A 177 6.03 4.51 9.23
C TRP A 177 6.59 3.43 8.30
N THR A 178 6.41 3.58 7.01
CA THR A 178 6.78 2.54 6.02
C THR A 178 8.27 2.16 6.04
N PRO A 179 9.25 3.10 6.05
CA PRO A 179 10.67 2.74 6.06
C PRO A 179 11.11 1.93 7.29
N PRO A 180 10.84 2.33 8.54
CA PRO A 180 11.26 1.55 9.69
C PRO A 180 10.65 0.15 9.72
N HIS A 181 9.38 0.01 9.30
CA HIS A 181 8.71 -1.28 9.21
C HIS A 181 9.36 -2.22 8.18
N PHE A 182 9.52 -1.76 6.95
CA PHE A 182 10.08 -2.59 5.87
C PHE A 182 11.58 -2.81 5.98
N TRP A 183 12.34 -1.85 6.48
CA TRP A 183 13.77 -2.04 6.69
C TRP A 183 14.06 -3.02 7.83
N ALA A 184 13.23 -3.07 8.87
CA ALA A 184 13.34 -4.11 9.90
C ALA A 184 13.20 -5.51 9.29
N LEU A 185 12.20 -5.71 8.41
CA LEU A 185 12.04 -6.95 7.65
C LEU A 185 13.23 -7.21 6.71
N ALA A 186 13.74 -6.17 6.03
CA ALA A 186 14.87 -6.30 5.12
C ALA A 186 16.17 -6.66 5.84
N VAL A 187 16.39 -6.19 7.07
CA VAL A 187 17.50 -6.60 7.92
C VAL A 187 17.41 -8.07 8.28
N TYR A 188 16.22 -8.54 8.63
CA TYR A 188 15.98 -9.96 8.95
C TYR A 188 16.18 -10.89 7.75
N ARG A 189 15.95 -10.39 6.52
CA ARG A 189 16.01 -11.15 5.27
C ARG A 189 17.08 -10.62 4.30
N VAL A 190 18.22 -10.16 4.83
CA VAL A 190 19.25 -9.51 4.01
C VAL A 190 19.79 -10.45 2.94
N ASP A 191 20.00 -11.72 3.27
CA ASP A 191 20.54 -12.73 2.32
C ASP A 191 19.53 -13.02 1.19
N ASP A 192 18.23 -13.20 1.50
CA ASP A 192 17.18 -13.39 0.48
C ASP A 192 17.16 -12.24 -0.54
N TYR A 193 17.32 -10.98 -0.06
CA TYR A 193 17.34 -9.81 -0.94
C TYR A 193 18.66 -9.69 -1.73
N ALA A 194 19.77 -10.11 -1.15
CA ALA A 194 21.06 -10.14 -1.85
C ALA A 194 21.06 -11.15 -2.98
N ASP A 195 20.56 -12.37 -2.72
CA ASP A 195 20.44 -13.45 -3.72
C ASP A 195 19.48 -13.08 -4.86
N ALA A 196 18.44 -12.31 -4.56
CA ALA A 196 17.51 -11.80 -5.56
C ALA A 196 17.99 -10.53 -6.29
N GLU A 197 19.19 -10.03 -5.98
CA GLU A 197 19.78 -8.82 -6.55
C GLU A 197 18.93 -7.55 -6.37
N VAL A 198 18.11 -7.51 -5.30
CA VAL A 198 17.28 -6.33 -4.98
C VAL A 198 18.07 -5.38 -4.10
N PRO A 199 18.31 -4.11 -4.51
CA PRO A 199 19.17 -3.16 -3.82
C PRO A 199 18.52 -2.57 -2.56
N MET A 200 18.15 -3.43 -1.60
CA MET A 200 17.60 -2.98 -0.32
C MET A 200 18.69 -2.27 0.49
N LEU A 201 18.27 -1.36 1.37
CA LEU A 201 19.21 -0.55 2.16
C LEU A 201 20.22 -1.40 2.94
N PRO A 202 19.85 -2.50 3.65
CA PRO A 202 20.84 -3.32 4.35
C PRO A 202 21.78 -4.08 3.41
N VAL A 203 21.36 -4.39 2.18
CA VAL A 203 22.20 -5.03 1.16
C VAL A 203 23.26 -4.05 0.64
N GLN A 204 22.87 -2.80 0.35
CA GLN A 204 23.78 -1.81 -0.24
C GLN A 204 24.65 -1.06 0.78
N LYS A 205 24.11 -0.75 1.96
CA LYS A 205 24.76 0.11 2.98
C LYS A 205 25.11 -0.63 4.27
N GLY A 206 24.71 -1.89 4.37
CA GLY A 206 24.95 -2.70 5.54
C GLY A 206 23.90 -2.53 6.66
N VAL A 207 23.85 -3.53 7.53
CA VAL A 207 22.89 -3.62 8.63
C VAL A 207 23.05 -2.49 9.67
N PRO A 208 24.29 -2.08 10.10
CA PRO A 208 24.43 -1.00 11.08
C PRO A 208 23.86 0.32 10.58
N PHE A 209 24.12 0.69 9.33
CA PHE A 209 23.60 1.89 8.70
C PHE A 209 22.08 1.85 8.62
N THR A 210 21.51 0.71 8.26
CA THR A 210 20.05 0.53 8.18
C THR A 210 19.38 0.67 9.54
N LYS A 211 19.95 0.07 10.61
CA LYS A 211 19.42 0.21 11.99
C LYS A 211 19.41 1.67 12.45
N GLN A 212 20.44 2.44 12.12
CA GLN A 212 20.47 3.88 12.41
C GLN A 212 19.35 4.64 11.69
N HIS A 213 19.06 4.31 10.42
CA HIS A 213 17.98 4.92 9.66
C HIS A 213 16.59 4.49 10.18
N ILE A 214 16.43 3.24 10.62
CA ILE A 214 15.22 2.79 11.32
C ILE A 214 14.97 3.69 12.54
N LEU A 215 15.98 3.91 13.37
CA LEU A 215 15.85 4.78 14.55
C LEU A 215 15.46 6.22 14.17
N LEU A 216 16.14 6.80 13.18
CA LEU A 216 15.83 8.16 12.73
C LEU A 216 14.38 8.30 12.23
N TYR A 217 13.91 7.35 11.42
CA TYR A 217 12.54 7.36 10.94
C TYR A 217 11.52 7.06 12.04
N THR A 218 11.89 6.31 13.06
CA THR A 218 11.03 6.11 14.24
C THR A 218 10.87 7.42 15.02
N VAL A 219 11.93 8.20 15.19
CA VAL A 219 11.85 9.55 15.79
C VAL A 219 10.96 10.47 14.94
N LEU A 220 11.14 10.46 13.61
CA LEU A 220 10.28 11.21 12.69
C LEU A 220 8.81 10.76 12.77
N LEU A 221 8.56 9.46 12.94
CA LEU A 221 7.22 8.90 13.10
C LEU A 221 6.55 9.43 14.38
N ILE A 222 7.29 9.50 15.50
CA ILE A 222 6.77 10.08 16.73
C ILE A 222 6.32 11.52 16.47
N VAL A 223 7.16 12.34 15.85
CA VAL A 223 6.83 13.73 15.52
C VAL A 223 5.62 13.81 14.58
N ALA A 224 5.62 13.04 13.48
CA ALA A 224 4.52 13.04 12.53
C ALA A 224 3.18 12.64 13.16
N THR A 225 3.22 11.66 14.07
CA THR A 225 2.02 11.16 14.77
C THR A 225 1.47 12.19 15.79
N MET A 226 2.28 13.11 16.28
CA MET A 226 1.82 14.20 17.16
C MET A 226 1.15 15.35 16.40
N LEU A 227 1.43 15.52 15.10
CA LEU A 227 0.90 16.64 14.30
C LEU A 227 -0.65 16.72 14.29
N PRO A 228 -1.42 15.63 14.12
CA PRO A 228 -2.88 15.71 14.14
C PRO A 228 -3.45 16.29 15.44
N TYR A 229 -2.77 16.07 16.57
CA TYR A 229 -3.15 16.71 17.83
C TYR A 229 -2.81 18.20 17.84
N THR A 230 -1.61 18.59 17.38
CA THR A 230 -1.15 19.99 17.40
C THR A 230 -1.99 20.89 16.49
N VAL A 231 -2.54 20.37 15.40
CA VAL A 231 -3.44 21.08 14.49
C VAL A 231 -4.92 20.94 14.86
N GLN A 232 -5.22 20.37 16.04
CA GLN A 232 -6.58 20.18 16.56
C GLN A 232 -7.48 19.30 15.68
N MET A 233 -6.88 18.46 14.84
CA MET A 233 -7.61 17.43 14.07
C MET A 233 -8.16 16.33 14.99
N PHE A 234 -7.40 15.97 16.02
CA PHE A 234 -7.77 14.97 17.03
C PHE A 234 -7.48 15.49 18.45
N GLY A 235 -8.25 14.96 19.42
CA GLY A 235 -8.16 15.33 20.85
C GLY A 235 -7.15 14.49 21.64
N GLU A 236 -7.18 14.65 22.98
CA GLU A 236 -6.25 14.02 23.92
C GLU A 236 -6.27 12.49 23.89
N ILE A 237 -7.45 11.90 23.64
CA ILE A 237 -7.58 10.43 23.55
C ILE A 237 -6.70 9.89 22.42
N TYR A 238 -6.69 10.57 21.27
CA TYR A 238 -5.78 10.22 20.17
C TYR A 238 -4.31 10.32 20.61
N LEU A 239 -3.91 11.43 21.22
CA LEU A 239 -2.53 11.64 21.64
C LEU A 239 -2.05 10.57 22.61
N ILE A 240 -2.84 10.27 23.63
CA ILE A 240 -2.51 9.23 24.62
C ILE A 240 -2.40 7.88 23.94
N SER A 241 -3.39 7.52 23.11
CA SER A 241 -3.39 6.24 22.38
C SER A 241 -2.20 6.11 21.43
N ALA A 242 -1.87 7.19 20.70
CA ALA A 242 -0.72 7.24 19.80
C ALA A 242 0.60 7.02 20.56
N LEU A 243 0.80 7.71 21.68
CA LEU A 243 2.01 7.54 22.51
C LEU A 243 2.12 6.13 23.09
N LEU A 244 1.00 5.54 23.55
CA LEU A 244 0.98 4.16 24.04
C LEU A 244 1.32 3.18 22.92
N LEU A 245 0.74 3.31 21.73
CA LEU A 245 1.04 2.43 20.59
C LEU A 245 2.49 2.58 20.12
N LEU A 246 3.01 3.80 20.07
CA LEU A 246 4.41 4.06 19.71
C LEU A 246 5.38 3.47 20.71
N SER A 247 5.03 3.43 22.01
CA SER A 247 5.87 2.79 23.04
C SER A 247 6.00 1.26 22.88
N LEU A 248 5.09 0.65 22.10
CA LEU A 248 5.13 -0.80 21.77
C LEU A 248 5.96 -1.11 20.52
N ILE A 249 6.47 -0.09 19.83
CA ILE A 249 7.38 -0.30 18.69
C ILE A 249 8.75 -0.68 19.25
N HIS A 250 9.03 -1.99 19.23
CA HIS A 250 10.35 -2.54 19.57
C HIS A 250 11.15 -2.67 18.27
N ILE A 251 12.27 -1.98 18.23
CA ILE A 251 13.21 -2.00 17.10
C ILE A 251 14.42 -2.87 17.44
#